data_6a5e98cb1a9457226fc9392e2cee1d85
#
_entry.id   6a5e98cb1a9457226fc9392e2cee1d85
#
_cell.length_a   1.000
_cell.length_b   1.000
_cell.length_c   1.000
_cell.angle_alpha   90.00
_cell.angle_beta   90.00
_cell.angle_gamma   90.00
#
_symmetry.space_group_name_H-M   'P 1'
#
loop_
_entity.id
_entity.type
_entity.pdbx_description
1 polymer ?
#
loop_
_entity_poly.entity_id
_entity_poly.type
_entity_poly.pdbx_seq_one_letter_code
_entity_poly.pdbx_strand_id
1 'polypeptide(L)'
;MSASCSESPQVDARQVDAPPSESPRTVLLTRSAAQGAAFARALAKECAQNGLGECRVLFAPLQQARTVEPGEDHTAALEALASGQYAWVSFTSANTVRACAELWGDDFARACASGGVRIACVGAATARAVHTQLGLGTDFQPQVQSAAGMLTEFEKPAAGAAAVLVLEGSNARPTLREGLKNLGWDSRRCVLYDMVPAEQVAPGELSLAAARALVQGNAVDATNPETPAPDVLVVTAPSRLHALLDGAPALSPESVPPESVPPVVAIGASTASACRALNLRHVQADSPSPQDLARAAVSLI
;
A
#
# COMPACT_ATOMS: atom_id res chain seq x y z
N MET A 1 28.17 14.09 -84.57
CA MET A 1 27.18 13.08 -84.10
C MET A 1 27.10 13.12 -82.62
N SER A 2 26.07 13.77 -82.10
CA SER A 2 25.86 14.07 -80.69
C SER A 2 25.12 12.93 -80.06
N ALA A 3 25.61 12.44 -78.93
CA ALA A 3 24.89 11.53 -78.07
C ALA A 3 24.47 12.29 -76.76
N SER A 4 23.21 12.53 -76.67
CA SER A 4 22.58 13.13 -75.46
C SER A 4 22.45 12.12 -74.32
N CYS A 5 23.03 12.43 -73.19
CA CYS A 5 22.84 11.72 -71.95
C CYS A 5 21.56 12.26 -71.26
N SER A 6 20.57 11.42 -71.06
CA SER A 6 19.38 11.77 -70.29
C SER A 6 19.61 11.50 -68.80
N GLU A 7 19.62 12.54 -67.96
CA GLU A 7 19.58 12.46 -66.52
C GLU A 7 18.17 12.12 -66.05
N SER A 8 18.05 11.06 -65.25
CA SER A 8 16.86 10.72 -64.50
C SER A 8 16.83 11.51 -63.17
N PRO A 9 15.71 12.05 -62.73
CA PRO A 9 15.63 12.76 -61.48
C PRO A 9 15.69 11.79 -60.29
N GLN A 10 16.63 11.99 -59.39
CA GLN A 10 16.68 11.40 -58.07
C GLN A 10 15.46 11.87 -57.27
N VAL A 11 14.63 10.92 -56.85
CA VAL A 11 13.53 11.14 -55.90
C VAL A 11 14.14 11.30 -54.52
N ASP A 12 14.07 12.51 -54.01
CA ASP A 12 14.47 12.88 -52.66
C ASP A 12 13.56 12.14 -51.66
N ALA A 13 14.11 11.14 -50.96
CA ALA A 13 13.44 10.46 -49.89
C ALA A 13 13.26 11.45 -48.70
N ARG A 14 12.10 12.06 -48.63
CA ARG A 14 11.70 12.86 -47.46
C ARG A 14 11.83 12.00 -46.25
N GLN A 15 12.80 12.32 -45.41
CA GLN A 15 12.97 11.87 -44.07
C GLN A 15 11.68 12.25 -43.32
N VAL A 16 10.84 11.26 -42.99
CA VAL A 16 9.67 11.48 -42.15
C VAL A 16 10.25 11.69 -40.75
N ASP A 17 10.32 12.93 -40.34
CA ASP A 17 10.64 13.26 -38.95
C ASP A 17 9.67 12.52 -38.04
N ALA A 18 10.19 11.59 -37.23
CA ALA A 18 9.44 10.97 -36.17
C ALA A 18 8.92 12.10 -35.24
N PRO A 19 7.68 12.05 -34.78
CA PRO A 19 7.18 13.04 -33.84
C PRO A 19 8.12 13.10 -32.64
N PRO A 20 8.32 14.29 -32.03
CA PRO A 20 9.17 14.42 -30.85
C PRO A 20 8.67 13.44 -29.79
N SER A 21 9.56 12.60 -29.28
CA SER A 21 9.24 11.67 -28.20
C SER A 21 8.79 12.51 -27.00
N GLU A 22 7.49 12.54 -26.73
CA GLU A 22 7.01 13.09 -25.47
C GLU A 22 7.73 12.36 -24.33
N SER A 23 8.28 13.11 -23.38
CA SER A 23 8.93 12.53 -22.23
C SER A 23 7.99 11.53 -21.55
N PRO A 24 8.48 10.36 -21.13
CA PRO A 24 7.63 9.33 -20.55
C PRO A 24 6.88 9.88 -19.33
N ARG A 25 5.57 9.63 -19.29
CA ARG A 25 4.74 10.03 -18.15
C ARG A 25 5.20 9.31 -16.88
N THR A 26 5.21 10.01 -15.78
CA THR A 26 5.76 9.51 -14.52
C THR A 26 4.69 9.44 -13.44
N VAL A 27 4.52 8.26 -12.85
CA VAL A 27 3.56 8.00 -11.76
C VAL A 27 4.32 7.61 -10.50
N LEU A 28 4.13 8.35 -9.41
CA LEU A 28 4.71 8.01 -8.11
C LEU A 28 3.72 7.16 -7.31
N LEU A 29 4.13 5.94 -6.98
CA LEU A 29 3.35 5.02 -6.14
C LEU A 29 3.94 4.95 -4.73
N THR A 30 3.12 5.21 -3.70
CA THR A 30 3.54 5.18 -2.29
C THR A 30 3.64 3.76 -1.73
N ARG A 31 4.29 2.86 -2.46
CA ARG A 31 4.60 1.46 -2.09
C ARG A 31 6.00 1.08 -2.57
N SER A 32 6.54 -0.01 -2.01
CA SER A 32 7.76 -0.60 -2.54
C SER A 32 7.56 -1.20 -3.94
N ALA A 33 8.64 -1.36 -4.69
CA ALA A 33 8.63 -1.98 -6.01
C ALA A 33 8.02 -3.40 -5.96
N ALA A 34 8.36 -4.18 -4.94
CA ALA A 34 7.80 -5.52 -4.75
C ALA A 34 6.27 -5.50 -4.57
N GLN A 35 5.75 -4.56 -3.77
CA GLN A 35 4.31 -4.39 -3.55
C GLN A 35 3.59 -3.76 -4.75
N GLY A 36 4.28 -2.95 -5.53
CA GLY A 36 3.76 -2.19 -6.67
C GLY A 36 3.90 -2.89 -8.02
N ALA A 37 4.59 -4.03 -8.11
CA ALA A 37 4.86 -4.71 -9.39
C ALA A 37 3.60 -5.04 -10.20
N ALA A 38 2.51 -5.43 -9.54
CA ALA A 38 1.24 -5.69 -10.21
C ALA A 38 0.60 -4.41 -10.76
N PHE A 39 0.71 -3.29 -10.03
CA PHE A 39 0.27 -1.98 -10.50
C PHE A 39 1.08 -1.51 -11.70
N ALA A 40 2.40 -1.63 -11.69
CA ALA A 40 3.26 -1.22 -12.81
C ALA A 40 2.90 -1.96 -14.10
N ARG A 41 2.64 -3.27 -14.01
CA ARG A 41 2.15 -4.06 -15.17
C ARG A 41 0.78 -3.61 -15.66
N ALA A 42 -0.14 -3.33 -14.73
CA ALA A 42 -1.47 -2.83 -15.06
C ALA A 42 -1.40 -1.44 -15.71
N LEU A 43 -0.58 -0.53 -15.19
CA LEU A 43 -0.37 0.81 -15.74
C LEU A 43 0.18 0.75 -17.16
N ALA A 44 1.21 -0.05 -17.41
CA ALA A 44 1.78 -0.22 -18.76
C ALA A 44 0.74 -0.71 -19.76
N LYS A 45 -0.14 -1.64 -19.35
CA LYS A 45 -1.25 -2.12 -20.17
C LYS A 45 -2.29 -1.04 -20.45
N GLU A 46 -2.71 -0.29 -19.44
CA GLU A 46 -3.69 0.81 -19.57
C GLU A 46 -3.13 1.94 -20.45
N CYS A 47 -1.85 2.33 -20.28
CA CYS A 47 -1.20 3.32 -21.13
C CYS A 47 -1.20 2.87 -22.60
N ALA A 48 -0.83 1.62 -22.88
CA ALA A 48 -0.84 1.08 -24.23
C ALA A 48 -2.25 1.07 -24.87
N GLN A 49 -3.28 0.74 -24.09
CA GLN A 49 -4.67 0.71 -24.56
C GLN A 49 -5.24 2.10 -24.86
N ASN A 50 -4.72 3.13 -24.18
CA ASN A 50 -5.16 4.53 -24.36
C ASN A 50 -4.24 5.34 -25.30
N GLY A 51 -3.28 4.68 -25.97
CA GLY A 51 -2.35 5.35 -26.89
C GLY A 51 -1.37 6.32 -26.22
N LEU A 52 -1.24 6.23 -24.90
CA LEU A 52 -0.21 6.93 -24.16
C LEU A 52 1.11 6.20 -24.36
N GLY A 53 2.18 6.95 -24.51
CA GLY A 53 3.54 6.39 -24.62
C GLY A 53 3.95 5.59 -23.37
N GLU A 54 5.25 5.41 -23.21
CA GLU A 54 5.79 4.72 -22.03
C GLU A 54 5.46 5.48 -20.74
N CYS A 55 4.89 4.77 -19.74
CA CYS A 55 4.61 5.30 -18.42
C CYS A 55 5.61 4.72 -17.41
N ARG A 56 6.37 5.59 -16.75
CA ARG A 56 7.34 5.21 -15.72
C ARG A 56 6.69 5.20 -14.34
N VAL A 57 6.99 4.19 -13.52
CA VAL A 57 6.56 4.16 -12.12
C VAL A 57 7.76 4.42 -11.21
N LEU A 58 7.64 5.44 -10.35
CA LEU A 58 8.54 5.70 -9.24
C LEU A 58 7.94 5.08 -7.98
N PHE A 59 8.70 4.24 -7.31
CA PHE A 59 8.28 3.57 -6.08
C PHE A 59 8.82 4.31 -4.86
N ALA A 60 7.95 4.67 -3.94
CA ALA A 60 8.31 5.38 -2.72
C ALA A 60 7.66 4.69 -1.50
N PRO A 61 8.30 3.71 -0.87
CA PRO A 61 7.81 3.09 0.36
C PRO A 61 8.00 4.04 1.53
N LEU A 62 7.07 4.98 1.72
CA LEU A 62 7.19 6.06 2.70
C LEU A 62 7.16 5.59 4.15
N GLN A 63 6.57 4.44 4.41
CA GLN A 63 6.41 3.83 5.72
C GLN A 63 6.64 2.33 5.63
N GLN A 64 7.24 1.79 6.67
CA GLN A 64 7.40 0.35 6.89
C GLN A 64 6.82 -0.06 8.24
N ALA A 65 6.35 -1.30 8.32
CA ALA A 65 6.01 -1.88 9.59
C ALA A 65 7.28 -2.41 10.24
N ARG A 66 7.58 -1.93 11.45
CA ARG A 66 8.69 -2.39 12.30
C ARG A 66 8.10 -3.15 13.47
N THR A 67 8.49 -4.41 13.61
CA THR A 67 8.09 -5.24 14.75
C THR A 67 8.55 -4.58 16.04
N VAL A 68 7.67 -4.58 17.05
CA VAL A 68 8.02 -4.01 18.37
C VAL A 68 8.99 -4.92 19.10
N GLU A 69 9.72 -4.36 20.04
CA GLU A 69 10.57 -5.16 20.93
C GLU A 69 9.70 -6.10 21.79
N PRO A 70 10.11 -7.37 21.98
CA PRO A 70 9.42 -8.30 22.86
C PRO A 70 9.30 -7.74 24.29
N GLY A 71 8.13 -7.88 24.90
CA GLY A 71 7.86 -7.41 26.26
C GLY A 71 6.99 -8.41 27.03
N GLU A 72 6.73 -8.10 28.30
CA GLU A 72 5.92 -8.95 29.19
C GLU A 72 4.51 -9.26 28.63
N ASP A 73 3.89 -8.28 27.99
CA ASP A 73 2.56 -8.46 27.35
C ASP A 73 2.59 -9.52 26.25
N HIS A 74 3.69 -9.60 25.49
CA HIS A 74 3.85 -10.59 24.42
C HIS A 74 4.05 -12.00 24.99
N THR A 75 4.83 -12.12 26.06
CA THR A 75 5.03 -13.39 26.78
C THR A 75 3.72 -13.88 27.39
N ALA A 76 3.02 -12.99 28.11
CA ALA A 76 1.74 -13.29 28.71
C ALA A 76 0.67 -13.69 27.66
N ALA A 77 0.66 -13.04 26.49
CA ALA A 77 -0.24 -13.38 25.40
C ALA A 77 0.03 -14.79 24.85
N LEU A 78 1.29 -15.16 24.69
CA LEU A 78 1.71 -16.49 24.22
C LEU A 78 1.36 -17.59 25.22
N GLU A 79 1.59 -17.36 26.51
CA GLU A 79 1.21 -18.26 27.60
C GLU A 79 -0.32 -18.44 27.68
N ALA A 80 -1.06 -17.36 27.55
CA ALA A 80 -2.52 -17.37 27.55
C ALA A 80 -3.08 -18.13 26.32
N LEU A 81 -2.42 -18.03 25.15
CA LEU A 81 -2.74 -18.85 23.98
C LEU A 81 -2.54 -20.34 24.28
N ALA A 82 -1.38 -20.71 24.81
CA ALA A 82 -1.04 -22.11 25.11
C ALA A 82 -1.96 -22.74 26.16
N SER A 83 -2.47 -21.93 27.10
CA SER A 83 -3.38 -22.39 28.18
C SER A 83 -4.88 -22.36 27.79
N GLY A 84 -5.23 -22.05 26.53
CA GLY A 84 -6.61 -22.07 26.05
C GLY A 84 -7.48 -20.90 26.54
N GLN A 85 -6.88 -19.79 26.98
CA GLN A 85 -7.62 -18.60 27.38
C GLN A 85 -8.21 -17.84 26.20
N TYR A 86 -7.78 -18.16 24.97
CA TYR A 86 -8.31 -17.59 23.73
C TYR A 86 -9.00 -18.66 22.88
N ALA A 87 -10.21 -18.38 22.42
CA ALA A 87 -10.91 -19.20 21.43
C ALA A 87 -10.43 -18.86 20.00
N TRP A 88 -10.06 -17.61 19.80
CA TRP A 88 -9.66 -17.08 18.50
C TRP A 88 -8.45 -16.16 18.57
N VAL A 89 -7.65 -16.20 17.51
CA VAL A 89 -6.70 -15.13 17.17
C VAL A 89 -7.12 -14.50 15.86
N SER A 90 -7.14 -13.17 15.79
CA SER A 90 -7.46 -12.45 14.56
C SER A 90 -6.27 -11.71 13.99
N PHE A 91 -6.05 -11.87 12.67
CA PHE A 91 -5.06 -11.16 11.88
C PHE A 91 -5.75 -10.20 10.91
N THR A 92 -5.41 -8.91 10.98
CA THR A 92 -6.00 -7.87 10.14
C THR A 92 -5.16 -7.53 8.91
N SER A 93 -3.88 -7.92 8.87
CA SER A 93 -2.96 -7.62 7.78
C SER A 93 -1.79 -8.62 7.69
N ALA A 94 -1.15 -8.68 6.51
CA ALA A 94 0.08 -9.45 6.34
C ALA A 94 1.25 -8.90 7.18
N ASN A 95 1.28 -7.60 7.51
CA ASN A 95 2.28 -7.03 8.42
C ASN A 95 2.16 -7.62 9.83
N THR A 96 0.93 -7.84 10.31
CA THR A 96 0.68 -8.49 11.59
C THR A 96 1.21 -9.92 11.61
N VAL A 97 1.02 -10.65 10.50
CA VAL A 97 1.52 -12.04 10.37
C VAL A 97 3.05 -12.07 10.39
N ARG A 98 3.70 -11.17 9.65
CA ARG A 98 5.15 -11.06 9.64
C ARG A 98 5.70 -10.74 11.04
N ALA A 99 5.13 -9.73 11.71
CA ALA A 99 5.55 -9.37 13.06
C ALA A 99 5.33 -10.52 14.06
N CYS A 100 4.25 -11.29 13.92
CA CYS A 100 3.99 -12.49 14.70
C CYS A 100 5.09 -13.54 14.50
N ALA A 101 5.47 -13.80 13.23
CA ALA A 101 6.54 -14.73 12.90
C ALA A 101 7.90 -14.27 13.44
N GLU A 102 8.20 -12.97 13.38
CA GLU A 102 9.44 -12.38 13.91
C GLU A 102 9.51 -12.44 15.44
N LEU A 103 8.38 -12.19 16.14
CA LEU A 103 8.34 -12.18 17.61
C LEU A 103 8.34 -13.58 18.23
N TRP A 104 7.57 -14.47 17.67
CA TRP A 104 7.27 -15.76 18.30
C TRP A 104 7.70 -16.98 17.49
N GLY A 105 7.92 -16.82 16.19
CA GLY A 105 8.30 -17.96 15.32
C GLY A 105 7.37 -19.16 15.47
N ASP A 106 7.99 -20.35 15.62
CA ASP A 106 7.25 -21.62 15.80
C ASP A 106 6.52 -21.73 17.14
N ASP A 107 6.88 -20.92 18.14
CA ASP A 107 6.23 -20.92 19.45
C ASP A 107 4.77 -20.51 19.37
N PHE A 108 4.46 -19.59 18.45
CA PHE A 108 3.09 -19.19 18.20
C PHE A 108 2.21 -20.35 17.70
N ALA A 109 2.69 -21.10 16.71
CA ALA A 109 1.95 -22.25 16.17
C ALA A 109 1.75 -23.33 17.25
N ARG A 110 2.79 -23.59 18.05
CA ARG A 110 2.71 -24.54 19.19
C ARG A 110 1.71 -24.09 20.24
N ALA A 111 1.70 -22.81 20.60
CA ALA A 111 0.75 -22.24 21.58
C ALA A 111 -0.68 -22.33 21.07
N CYS A 112 -0.93 -21.99 19.81
CA CYS A 112 -2.28 -22.12 19.21
C CYS A 112 -2.76 -23.58 19.21
N ALA A 113 -1.90 -24.53 18.84
CA ALA A 113 -2.23 -25.94 18.82
C ALA A 113 -2.54 -26.47 20.24
N SER A 114 -1.69 -26.11 21.23
CA SER A 114 -1.90 -26.53 22.64
C SER A 114 -3.18 -25.97 23.22
N GLY A 115 -3.54 -24.73 22.93
CA GLY A 115 -4.74 -24.07 23.41
C GLY A 115 -6.01 -24.35 22.61
N GLY A 116 -5.92 -25.06 21.47
CA GLY A 116 -7.04 -25.30 20.56
C GLY A 116 -7.59 -24.02 19.93
N VAL A 117 -6.72 -23.04 19.67
CA VAL A 117 -7.09 -21.69 19.22
C VAL A 117 -7.35 -21.68 17.71
N ARG A 118 -8.48 -21.08 17.30
CA ARG A 118 -8.85 -20.89 15.90
C ARG A 118 -8.28 -19.58 15.32
N ILE A 119 -8.00 -19.57 14.03
CA ILE A 119 -7.39 -18.44 13.33
C ILE A 119 -8.42 -17.75 12.43
N ALA A 120 -8.59 -16.44 12.64
CA ALA A 120 -9.43 -15.57 11.81
C ALA A 120 -8.58 -14.57 11.03
N CYS A 121 -8.79 -14.48 9.71
CA CYS A 121 -8.10 -13.54 8.83
C CYS A 121 -9.10 -12.60 8.14
N VAL A 122 -8.84 -11.29 8.13
CA VAL A 122 -9.72 -10.32 7.48
C VAL A 122 -9.75 -10.49 5.96
N GLY A 123 -8.68 -11.00 5.34
CA GLY A 123 -8.64 -11.13 3.89
C GLY A 123 -7.69 -12.19 3.37
N ALA A 124 -7.86 -12.57 2.10
CA ALA A 124 -7.12 -13.66 1.45
C ALA A 124 -5.59 -13.47 1.43
N ALA A 125 -5.11 -12.22 1.33
CA ALA A 125 -3.67 -11.95 1.39
C ALA A 125 -3.11 -12.25 2.79
N THR A 126 -3.86 -11.94 3.84
CA THR A 126 -3.51 -12.25 5.23
C THR A 126 -3.55 -13.76 5.49
N ALA A 127 -4.59 -14.45 5.01
CA ALA A 127 -4.71 -15.90 5.12
C ALA A 127 -3.55 -16.63 4.43
N ARG A 128 -3.16 -16.20 3.23
CA ARG A 128 -1.95 -16.74 2.56
C ARG A 128 -0.68 -16.50 3.37
N ALA A 129 -0.53 -15.31 3.98
CA ALA A 129 0.63 -15.01 4.82
C ALA A 129 0.66 -15.93 6.06
N VAL A 130 -0.46 -16.15 6.73
CA VAL A 130 -0.59 -17.10 7.86
C VAL A 130 -0.13 -18.50 7.45
N HIS A 131 -0.61 -18.98 6.31
CA HIS A 131 -0.20 -20.29 5.81
C HIS A 131 1.30 -20.36 5.50
N THR A 132 1.85 -19.36 4.80
CA THR A 132 3.24 -19.41 4.30
C THR A 132 4.28 -19.08 5.37
N GLN A 133 3.95 -18.23 6.36
CA GLN A 133 4.92 -17.76 7.36
C GLN A 133 4.77 -18.43 8.72
N LEU A 134 3.56 -18.87 9.08
CA LEU A 134 3.28 -19.51 10.37
C LEU A 134 2.91 -20.99 10.25
N GLY A 135 2.75 -21.52 9.03
CA GLY A 135 2.37 -22.92 8.79
C GLY A 135 0.95 -23.27 9.26
N LEU A 136 0.11 -22.27 9.55
CA LEU A 136 -1.23 -22.45 10.10
C LEU A 136 -2.33 -22.34 9.04
N GLY A 137 -3.45 -23.04 9.27
CA GLY A 137 -4.69 -22.85 8.52
C GLY A 137 -5.45 -21.60 8.97
N THR A 138 -6.44 -21.19 8.18
CA THR A 138 -7.38 -20.13 8.53
C THR A 138 -8.75 -20.76 8.70
N ASP A 139 -9.35 -20.62 9.88
CA ASP A 139 -10.66 -21.21 10.24
C ASP A 139 -11.81 -20.26 9.86
N PHE A 140 -11.54 -18.96 9.78
CA PHE A 140 -12.54 -17.95 9.41
C PHE A 140 -11.94 -16.84 8.54
N GLN A 141 -12.62 -16.54 7.42
CA GLN A 141 -12.36 -15.40 6.56
C GLN A 141 -13.68 -14.85 6.03
N PRO A 142 -13.99 -13.54 6.18
CA PRO A 142 -15.24 -12.98 5.70
C PRO A 142 -15.27 -12.87 4.18
N GLN A 143 -16.46 -12.87 3.59
CA GLN A 143 -16.66 -12.61 2.18
C GLN A 143 -16.26 -11.16 1.82
N VAL A 144 -16.70 -10.20 2.63
CA VAL A 144 -16.26 -8.80 2.54
C VAL A 144 -14.98 -8.62 3.34
N GLN A 145 -13.83 -8.55 2.66
CA GLN A 145 -12.49 -8.51 3.26
C GLN A 145 -12.21 -7.18 3.97
N SER A 146 -12.88 -6.95 5.08
CA SER A 146 -12.74 -5.77 5.94
C SER A 146 -13.07 -6.12 7.40
N ALA A 147 -12.64 -5.27 8.34
CA ALA A 147 -13.01 -5.42 9.76
C ALA A 147 -14.54 -5.41 9.94
N ALA A 148 -15.25 -4.55 9.22
CA ALA A 148 -16.72 -4.49 9.24
C ALA A 148 -17.35 -5.79 8.70
N GLY A 149 -16.85 -6.29 7.56
CA GLY A 149 -17.31 -7.56 6.98
C GLY A 149 -17.07 -8.73 7.92
N MET A 150 -15.90 -8.77 8.59
CA MET A 150 -15.60 -9.77 9.60
C MET A 150 -16.68 -9.74 10.73
N LEU A 151 -17.00 -8.58 11.25
CA LEU A 151 -17.97 -8.44 12.34
C LEU A 151 -19.39 -8.83 11.94
N THR A 152 -19.75 -8.69 10.66
CA THR A 152 -21.08 -9.10 10.16
C THR A 152 -21.25 -10.61 10.13
N GLU A 153 -20.18 -11.34 9.89
CA GLU A 153 -20.19 -12.80 9.68
C GLU A 153 -19.62 -13.58 10.87
N PHE A 154 -18.94 -12.89 11.81
CA PHE A 154 -18.28 -13.55 12.94
C PHE A 154 -19.29 -14.12 13.91
N GLU A 155 -19.05 -15.34 14.40
CA GLU A 155 -19.91 -16.00 15.36
C GLU A 155 -20.01 -15.25 16.68
N LYS A 156 -21.14 -15.40 17.37
CA LYS A 156 -21.29 -14.91 18.75
C LYS A 156 -20.68 -15.92 19.73
N PRO A 157 -20.13 -15.43 20.87
CA PRO A 157 -19.57 -16.33 21.86
C PRO A 157 -20.67 -17.22 22.49
N ALA A 158 -20.33 -18.47 22.78
CA ALA A 158 -21.09 -19.30 23.68
C ALA A 158 -20.92 -18.80 25.13
N ALA A 159 -21.82 -19.17 26.02
CA ALA A 159 -21.71 -18.87 27.46
C ALA A 159 -20.40 -19.45 28.02
N GLY A 160 -19.59 -18.60 28.65
CA GLY A 160 -18.28 -18.99 29.18
C GLY A 160 -17.18 -19.17 28.12
N ALA A 161 -17.37 -18.67 26.88
CA ALA A 161 -16.36 -18.74 25.84
C ALA A 161 -15.07 -18.00 26.25
N ALA A 162 -13.93 -18.56 25.83
CA ALA A 162 -12.62 -17.91 25.93
C ALA A 162 -12.56 -16.64 25.08
N ALA A 163 -11.60 -15.78 25.35
CA ALA A 163 -11.45 -14.47 24.69
C ALA A 163 -11.04 -14.56 23.20
N VAL A 164 -11.10 -13.43 22.51
CA VAL A 164 -10.47 -13.22 21.18
C VAL A 164 -9.22 -12.38 21.34
N LEU A 165 -8.07 -12.90 20.90
CA LEU A 165 -6.84 -12.12 20.82
C LEU A 165 -6.78 -11.41 19.47
N VAL A 166 -6.75 -10.07 19.49
CA VAL A 166 -6.63 -9.24 18.29
C VAL A 166 -5.18 -8.78 18.14
N LEU A 167 -4.47 -9.39 17.18
CA LEU A 167 -3.11 -9.01 16.83
C LEU A 167 -3.17 -7.86 15.81
N GLU A 168 -2.50 -6.74 16.12
CA GLU A 168 -2.59 -5.53 15.31
C GLU A 168 -1.36 -4.62 15.43
N GLY A 169 -1.28 -3.60 14.55
CA GLY A 169 -0.31 -2.51 14.71
C GLY A 169 -0.76 -1.49 15.75
N SER A 170 0.16 -0.68 16.26
CA SER A 170 -0.11 0.32 17.30
C SER A 170 -1.17 1.35 16.88
N ASN A 171 -1.20 1.72 15.59
CA ASN A 171 -2.11 2.70 15.01
C ASN A 171 -3.40 2.07 14.42
N ALA A 172 -3.69 0.81 14.72
CA ALA A 172 -4.89 0.13 14.24
C ALA A 172 -6.17 0.82 14.77
N ARG A 173 -7.16 0.96 13.90
CA ARG A 173 -8.48 1.48 14.28
C ARG A 173 -9.16 0.51 15.26
N PRO A 174 -9.91 1.01 16.26
CA PRO A 174 -10.53 0.17 17.26
C PRO A 174 -11.74 -0.65 16.74
N THR A 175 -12.14 -0.42 15.49
CA THR A 175 -13.36 -0.98 14.88
C THR A 175 -13.55 -2.48 15.13
N LEU A 176 -12.49 -3.29 14.91
CA LEU A 176 -12.62 -4.75 15.11
C LEU A 176 -12.78 -5.10 16.58
N ARG A 177 -11.96 -4.53 17.45
CA ARG A 177 -11.99 -4.82 18.90
C ARG A 177 -13.31 -4.39 19.54
N GLU A 178 -13.79 -3.20 19.21
CA GLU A 178 -15.07 -2.70 19.70
C GLU A 178 -16.24 -3.51 19.16
N GLY A 179 -16.19 -3.85 17.86
CA GLY A 179 -17.21 -4.68 17.24
C GLY A 179 -17.28 -6.08 17.84
N LEU A 180 -16.14 -6.72 18.14
CA LEU A 180 -16.11 -8.01 18.83
C LEU A 180 -16.70 -7.91 20.25
N LYS A 181 -16.41 -6.83 21.00
CA LYS A 181 -17.05 -6.58 22.31
C LYS A 181 -18.56 -6.41 22.17
N ASN A 182 -19.03 -5.69 21.15
CA ASN A 182 -20.46 -5.51 20.88
C ASN A 182 -21.16 -6.83 20.50
N LEU A 183 -20.43 -7.80 19.92
CA LEU A 183 -20.93 -9.16 19.68
C LEU A 183 -20.96 -10.02 20.95
N GLY A 184 -20.34 -9.57 22.05
CA GLY A 184 -20.27 -10.24 23.34
C GLY A 184 -18.95 -10.94 23.66
N TRP A 185 -17.91 -10.82 22.80
CA TRP A 185 -16.61 -11.40 23.05
C TRP A 185 -15.78 -10.56 24.04
N ASP A 186 -15.01 -11.21 24.92
CA ASP A 186 -13.87 -10.58 25.57
C ASP A 186 -12.77 -10.41 24.52
N SER A 187 -12.54 -9.18 24.07
CA SER A 187 -11.58 -8.85 23.02
C SER A 187 -10.34 -8.21 23.62
N ARG A 188 -9.22 -8.91 23.53
CA ARG A 188 -7.92 -8.47 24.04
C ARG A 188 -6.99 -8.06 22.93
N ARG A 189 -6.25 -6.97 23.14
CA ARG A 189 -5.33 -6.39 22.17
C ARG A 189 -3.90 -6.87 22.43
N CYS A 190 -3.18 -7.20 21.34
CA CYS A 190 -1.74 -7.33 21.38
C CYS A 190 -1.13 -6.57 20.19
N VAL A 191 -0.25 -5.62 20.46
CA VAL A 191 0.43 -4.79 19.45
C VAL A 191 1.69 -5.49 19.05
N LEU A 192 1.85 -5.79 17.76
CA LEU A 192 3.00 -6.51 17.23
C LEU A 192 3.97 -5.64 16.43
N TYR A 193 3.52 -4.49 15.90
CA TYR A 193 4.37 -3.61 15.08
C TYR A 193 3.92 -2.15 15.14
N ASP A 194 4.87 -1.28 14.83
CA ASP A 194 4.65 0.14 14.58
C ASP A 194 4.81 0.44 13.10
N MET A 195 4.02 1.41 12.59
CA MET A 195 4.28 2.03 11.29
C MET A 195 5.27 3.17 11.48
N VAL A 196 6.48 3.00 10.98
CA VAL A 196 7.56 3.99 11.06
C VAL A 196 7.90 4.50 9.66
N PRO A 197 8.52 5.69 9.52
CA PRO A 197 9.12 6.10 8.25
C PRO A 197 10.06 5.02 7.72
N ALA A 198 10.07 4.79 6.40
CA ALA A 198 11.02 3.89 5.79
C ALA A 198 12.41 4.53 5.82
N GLU A 199 13.29 4.02 6.68
CA GLU A 199 14.66 4.53 6.85
C GLU A 199 15.58 4.07 5.71
N GLN A 200 15.34 2.87 5.21
CA GLN A 200 16.08 2.28 4.10
C GLN A 200 15.10 1.87 3.00
N VAL A 201 15.47 2.20 1.77
CA VAL A 201 14.72 1.82 0.58
C VAL A 201 15.60 0.93 -0.31
N ALA A 202 14.97 0.06 -1.09
CA ALA A 202 15.69 -0.79 -2.03
C ALA A 202 16.30 0.05 -3.18
N PRO A 203 17.35 -0.46 -3.86
CA PRO A 203 17.87 0.19 -5.06
C PRO A 203 16.75 0.45 -6.08
N GLY A 204 16.68 1.68 -6.58
CA GLY A 204 15.64 2.11 -7.52
C GLY A 204 14.32 2.58 -6.87
N GLU A 205 14.22 2.57 -5.55
CA GLU A 205 13.11 3.18 -4.80
C GLU A 205 13.51 4.55 -4.26
N LEU A 206 12.53 5.44 -4.11
CA LEU A 206 12.74 6.77 -3.55
C LEU A 206 12.60 6.76 -2.02
N SER A 207 13.55 7.39 -1.36
CA SER A 207 13.41 7.72 0.07
C SER A 207 12.25 8.71 0.28
N LEU A 208 11.77 8.83 1.52
CA LEU A 208 10.75 9.83 1.86
C LEU A 208 11.20 11.24 1.52
N ALA A 209 12.47 11.57 1.78
CA ALA A 209 13.03 12.90 1.48
C ALA A 209 13.04 13.17 -0.04
N ALA A 210 13.49 12.21 -0.86
CA ALA A 210 13.49 12.32 -2.31
C ALA A 210 12.07 12.43 -2.89
N ALA A 211 11.14 11.60 -2.40
CA ALA A 211 9.74 11.66 -2.82
C ALA A 211 9.09 13.02 -2.48
N ARG A 212 9.36 13.58 -1.30
CA ARG A 212 8.90 14.93 -0.90
C ARG A 212 9.46 16.00 -1.83
N ALA A 213 10.77 15.97 -2.10
CA ALA A 213 11.42 16.95 -2.97
C ALA A 213 10.80 16.95 -4.38
N LEU A 214 10.54 15.77 -4.95
CA LEU A 214 9.89 15.65 -6.26
C LEU A 214 8.45 16.17 -6.26
N VAL A 215 7.66 15.87 -5.23
CA VAL A 215 6.26 16.31 -5.12
C VAL A 215 6.15 17.82 -4.90
N GLN A 216 7.12 18.42 -4.23
CA GLN A 216 7.14 19.86 -3.92
C GLN A 216 7.82 20.71 -5.01
N GLY A 217 8.24 20.09 -6.13
CA GLY A 217 8.92 20.79 -7.22
C GLY A 217 10.34 21.27 -6.83
N ASN A 218 10.85 20.84 -5.70
CA ASN A 218 12.23 21.08 -5.29
C ASN A 218 13.11 20.01 -5.96
N ALA A 219 13.42 20.23 -7.24
CA ALA A 219 14.29 19.34 -7.96
C ALA A 219 15.66 19.30 -7.28
N VAL A 220 15.94 18.27 -6.51
CA VAL A 220 17.26 17.61 -6.46
C VAL A 220 17.14 16.38 -5.56
N ASP A 221 16.89 15.23 -6.15
CA ASP A 221 17.46 14.02 -5.58
C ASP A 221 18.97 14.07 -5.85
N ALA A 222 19.77 14.32 -4.84
CA ALA A 222 21.23 14.34 -4.95
C ALA A 222 21.80 13.00 -5.47
N THR A 223 20.98 11.93 -5.47
CA THR A 223 21.34 10.59 -5.96
C THR A 223 20.96 10.37 -7.42
N ASN A 224 20.02 11.14 -7.99
CA ASN A 224 19.65 11.07 -9.41
C ASN A 224 18.97 12.36 -9.91
N PRO A 225 19.76 13.35 -10.36
CA PRO A 225 19.23 14.65 -10.83
C PRO A 225 18.33 14.55 -12.08
N GLU A 226 18.28 13.39 -12.73
CA GLU A 226 17.46 13.16 -13.93
C GLU A 226 16.08 12.56 -13.61
N THR A 227 15.72 12.38 -12.33
CA THR A 227 14.41 11.85 -11.98
C THR A 227 13.33 12.91 -12.24
N PRO A 228 12.42 12.69 -13.19
CA PRO A 228 11.39 13.68 -13.52
C PRO A 228 10.38 13.81 -12.38
N ALA A 229 9.78 15.01 -12.27
CA ALA A 229 8.64 15.22 -11.39
C ALA A 229 7.48 14.27 -11.77
N PRO A 230 6.74 13.73 -10.82
CA PRO A 230 5.61 12.87 -11.14
C PRO A 230 4.43 13.66 -11.72
N ASP A 231 3.81 13.13 -12.77
CA ASP A 231 2.57 13.67 -13.34
C ASP A 231 1.36 13.33 -12.44
N VAL A 232 1.42 12.17 -11.75
CA VAL A 232 0.35 11.64 -10.91
C VAL A 232 0.91 10.97 -9.66
N LEU A 233 0.25 11.15 -8.52
CA LEU A 233 0.53 10.46 -7.27
C LEU A 233 -0.49 9.35 -7.04
N VAL A 234 -0.06 8.12 -6.76
CA VAL A 234 -0.93 7.03 -6.31
C VAL A 234 -0.70 6.79 -4.83
N VAL A 235 -1.67 7.24 -4.02
CA VAL A 235 -1.56 7.24 -2.56
C VAL A 235 -2.43 6.15 -1.95
N THR A 236 -1.81 5.29 -1.16
CA THR A 236 -2.42 4.06 -0.65
C THR A 236 -2.87 4.13 0.82
N ALA A 237 -2.72 5.28 1.47
CA ALA A 237 -3.25 5.54 2.82
C ALA A 237 -3.20 7.04 3.14
N PRO A 238 -4.11 7.59 3.98
CA PRO A 238 -4.05 8.98 4.43
C PRO A 238 -2.71 9.35 5.08
N SER A 239 -2.17 8.47 5.93
CA SER A 239 -0.87 8.70 6.60
C SER A 239 0.29 8.87 5.61
N ARG A 240 0.24 8.23 4.44
CA ARG A 240 1.23 8.39 3.39
C ARG A 240 1.10 9.71 2.64
N LEU A 241 -0.14 10.19 2.45
CA LEU A 241 -0.39 11.52 1.91
C LEU A 241 0.20 12.58 2.83
N HIS A 242 -0.12 12.52 4.12
CA HIS A 242 0.45 13.43 5.11
C HIS A 242 1.99 13.33 5.13
N ALA A 243 2.54 12.12 5.14
CA ALA A 243 3.98 11.95 5.12
C ALA A 243 4.67 12.57 3.89
N LEU A 244 4.04 12.59 2.72
CA LEU A 244 4.58 13.27 1.53
C LEU A 244 4.53 14.79 1.65
N LEU A 245 3.50 15.31 2.31
CA LEU A 245 3.23 16.75 2.39
C LEU A 245 3.75 17.39 3.70
N ASP A 246 3.95 16.59 4.77
CA ASP A 246 4.57 17.04 6.02
C ASP A 246 6.03 17.45 5.76
N GLY A 247 6.37 18.67 6.18
CA GLY A 247 7.70 19.26 5.94
C GLY A 247 7.70 20.25 4.77
N ALA A 248 6.62 20.36 4.00
CA ALA A 248 6.30 21.65 3.39
C ALA A 248 6.13 22.66 4.56
N PRO A 249 6.75 23.84 4.51
CA PRO A 249 6.46 24.89 5.48
C PRO A 249 4.94 25.00 5.52
N ALA A 250 4.37 24.80 6.71
CA ALA A 250 2.95 24.51 6.98
C ALA A 250 2.04 24.79 5.78
N LEU A 251 1.20 23.82 5.37
CA LEU A 251 0.13 24.06 4.40
C LEU A 251 -0.83 25.13 4.99
N SER A 252 -0.29 26.31 5.27
CA SER A 252 -1.03 27.53 5.25
C SER A 252 -1.33 27.81 3.78
N PRO A 253 -2.48 28.39 3.44
CA PRO A 253 -2.83 28.74 2.05
C PRO A 253 -1.77 29.56 1.32
N GLU A 254 -0.71 29.99 2.01
CA GLU A 254 0.35 30.86 1.52
C GLU A 254 1.65 30.12 1.13
N SER A 255 1.83 28.83 1.47
CA SER A 255 3.16 28.20 1.36
C SER A 255 3.34 27.18 0.23
N VAL A 256 2.34 26.43 -0.20
CA VAL A 256 2.36 25.60 -1.42
C VAL A 256 0.95 25.66 -2.00
N PRO A 257 0.74 26.28 -3.17
CA PRO A 257 -0.56 26.27 -3.83
C PRO A 257 -0.97 24.80 -4.06
N PRO A 258 -2.20 24.40 -3.75
CA PRO A 258 -2.70 23.04 -4.04
C PRO A 258 -2.52 22.64 -5.51
N GLU A 259 -2.42 23.62 -6.40
CA GLU A 259 -2.18 23.46 -7.84
C GLU A 259 -0.76 22.99 -8.17
N SER A 260 0.22 23.15 -7.27
CA SER A 260 1.61 22.68 -7.49
C SER A 260 1.81 21.22 -7.10
N VAL A 261 0.87 20.62 -6.37
CA VAL A 261 0.90 19.20 -6.04
C VAL A 261 0.32 18.40 -7.21
N PRO A 262 1.03 17.38 -7.72
CA PRO A 262 0.47 16.53 -8.76
C PRO A 262 -0.88 15.93 -8.36
N PRO A 263 -1.81 15.71 -9.30
CA PRO A 263 -3.11 15.12 -9.00
C PRO A 263 -2.94 13.74 -8.34
N VAL A 264 -3.87 13.41 -7.44
CA VAL A 264 -3.78 12.22 -6.58
C VAL A 264 -4.80 11.17 -6.97
N VAL A 265 -4.36 9.93 -7.19
CA VAL A 265 -5.22 8.74 -7.15
C VAL A 265 -5.29 8.26 -5.71
N ALA A 266 -6.46 8.36 -5.10
CA ALA A 266 -6.74 7.83 -3.78
C ALA A 266 -7.20 6.36 -3.87
N ILE A 267 -6.55 5.46 -3.16
CA ILE A 267 -6.90 4.03 -3.17
C ILE A 267 -8.33 3.74 -2.68
N GLY A 268 -8.92 4.64 -1.92
CA GLY A 268 -10.26 4.46 -1.35
C GLY A 268 -10.73 5.67 -0.57
N ALA A 269 -11.94 5.58 -0.01
CA ALA A 269 -12.69 6.69 0.57
C ALA A 269 -11.93 7.47 1.66
N SER A 270 -11.18 6.79 2.54
CA SER A 270 -10.42 7.47 3.60
C SER A 270 -9.30 8.35 3.06
N THR A 271 -8.60 7.89 2.00
CA THR A 271 -7.54 8.67 1.34
C THR A 271 -8.15 9.81 0.53
N ALA A 272 -9.26 9.57 -0.18
CA ALA A 272 -9.99 10.61 -0.89
C ALA A 272 -10.52 11.71 0.05
N SER A 273 -10.97 11.33 1.26
CA SER A 273 -11.38 12.28 2.30
C SER A 273 -10.22 13.16 2.77
N ALA A 274 -9.02 12.57 2.91
CA ALA A 274 -7.81 13.34 3.25
C ALA A 274 -7.42 14.31 2.11
N CYS A 275 -7.52 13.86 0.85
CA CYS A 275 -7.28 14.75 -0.30
C CYS A 275 -8.25 15.95 -0.31
N ARG A 276 -9.55 15.72 -0.04
CA ARG A 276 -10.56 16.81 0.07
C ARG A 276 -10.23 17.79 1.19
N ALA A 277 -9.83 17.27 2.36
CA ALA A 277 -9.48 18.11 3.50
C ALA A 277 -8.27 19.03 3.21
N LEU A 278 -7.37 18.60 2.32
CA LEU A 278 -6.20 19.34 1.87
C LEU A 278 -6.45 20.12 0.55
N ASN A 279 -7.69 20.13 0.06
CA ASN A 279 -8.09 20.78 -1.20
C ASN A 279 -7.26 20.33 -2.43
N LEU A 280 -6.83 19.05 -2.48
CA LEU A 280 -6.02 18.50 -3.57
C LEU A 280 -6.91 17.98 -4.71
N ARG A 281 -6.45 18.20 -5.95
CA ARG A 281 -7.04 17.55 -7.13
C ARG A 281 -6.87 16.03 -7.01
N HIS A 282 -7.97 15.28 -7.03
CA HIS A 282 -7.90 13.83 -6.84
C HIS A 282 -9.02 13.07 -7.54
N VAL A 283 -8.76 11.80 -7.78
CA VAL A 283 -9.74 10.77 -8.19
C VAL A 283 -9.65 9.60 -7.20
N GLN A 284 -10.79 9.06 -6.80
CA GLN A 284 -10.82 7.82 -6.02
C GLN A 284 -10.91 6.62 -6.99
N ALA A 285 -10.05 5.62 -6.81
CA ALA A 285 -10.15 4.37 -7.56
C ALA A 285 -11.42 3.58 -7.17
N ASP A 286 -12.00 2.87 -8.11
CA ASP A 286 -13.22 2.06 -7.92
C ASP A 286 -12.99 0.95 -6.89
N SER A 287 -11.80 0.35 -6.91
CA SER A 287 -11.36 -0.61 -5.92
C SER A 287 -9.85 -0.49 -5.67
N PRO A 288 -9.30 -1.11 -4.59
CA PRO A 288 -7.86 -1.14 -4.36
C PRO A 288 -7.09 -2.08 -5.30
N SER A 289 -7.74 -2.62 -6.36
CA SER A 289 -7.09 -3.49 -7.32
C SER A 289 -6.02 -2.74 -8.14
N PRO A 290 -4.93 -3.41 -8.55
CA PRO A 290 -3.93 -2.81 -9.41
C PRO A 290 -4.52 -2.23 -10.72
N GLN A 291 -5.53 -2.88 -11.28
CA GLN A 291 -6.19 -2.47 -12.51
C GLN A 291 -6.97 -1.16 -12.35
N ASP A 292 -7.77 -1.05 -11.28
CA ASP A 292 -8.58 0.15 -11.05
C ASP A 292 -7.71 1.35 -10.64
N LEU A 293 -6.62 1.10 -9.90
CA LEU A 293 -5.61 2.12 -9.61
C LEU A 293 -4.93 2.62 -10.89
N ALA A 294 -4.58 1.71 -11.81
CA ALA A 294 -3.94 2.07 -13.07
C ALA A 294 -4.90 2.87 -13.98
N ARG A 295 -6.17 2.44 -14.10
CA ARG A 295 -7.20 3.18 -14.85
C ARG A 295 -7.41 4.57 -14.29
N ALA A 296 -7.50 4.71 -12.97
CA ALA A 296 -7.61 6.02 -12.32
C ALA A 296 -6.36 6.89 -12.56
N ALA A 297 -5.15 6.32 -12.58
CA ALA A 297 -3.94 7.07 -12.89
C ALA A 297 -3.94 7.58 -14.33
N VAL A 298 -4.28 6.72 -15.30
CA VAL A 298 -4.38 7.10 -16.73
C VAL A 298 -5.41 8.20 -16.95
N SER A 299 -6.52 8.25 -16.20
CA SER A 299 -7.52 9.33 -16.33
C SER A 299 -7.03 10.71 -15.88
N LEU A 300 -5.88 10.79 -15.22
CA LEU A 300 -5.27 12.04 -14.73
C LEU A 300 -4.04 12.47 -15.54
N ILE A 301 -3.50 11.60 -16.38
CA ILE A 301 -2.40 11.84 -17.32
C ILE A 301 -2.93 12.50 -18.60
#